data_b8386a2750f78ca80880e626e5ff55f0
#
_entry.id   b8386a2750f78ca80880e626e5ff55f0
#
_cell.length_a   1.000
_cell.length_b   1.000
_cell.length_c   1.000
_cell.angle_alpha   90.00
_cell.angle_beta   90.00
_cell.angle_gamma   90.00
#
_symmetry.space_group_name_H-M   'P 1'
#
loop_
_entity.id
_entity.type
_entity.pdbx_description
1 polymer ?
#
loop_
_entity_poly.entity_id
_entity_poly.type
_entity_poly.pdbx_seq_one_letter_code
_entity_poly.pdbx_strand_id
1 'polypeptide(L)'
;MKYKGSCHCGKVAFEVEGELNGAMSCNCSMCSRKGSLLWVVPRDQLHPLTSEENIGTYTFNKHVIKHRFCQTCGIHPYGEGTDPKGNRMAAINIRCLEGIDLESVPVQHFDGRSL
;
A
#
# COMPACT_ATOMS: atom_id res chain seq x y z
N MET A 1 7.12 13.97 7.62
CA MET A 1 6.76 13.15 8.77
C MET A 1 7.03 11.68 8.47
N LYS A 2 7.39 10.89 9.47
CA LYS A 2 7.74 9.49 9.27
C LYS A 2 6.74 8.61 10.02
N TYR A 3 6.20 7.59 9.34
CA TYR A 3 5.25 6.66 9.93
C TYR A 3 5.83 5.25 9.92
N LYS A 4 5.48 4.47 10.93
CA LYS A 4 5.81 3.04 10.96
C LYS A 4 4.57 2.22 10.65
N GLY A 5 4.77 1.12 9.94
CA GLY A 5 3.69 0.20 9.64
C GLY A 5 4.17 -1.24 9.63
N SER A 6 3.22 -2.16 9.67
CA SER A 6 3.52 -3.59 9.59
C SER A 6 2.28 -4.38 9.20
N CYS A 7 2.49 -5.64 8.80
CA CYS A 7 1.42 -6.61 8.71
C CYS A 7 1.00 -7.02 10.13
N HIS A 8 -0.01 -7.87 10.23
CA HIS A 8 -0.56 -8.27 11.52
C HIS A 8 0.46 -9.04 12.38
N CYS A 9 1.19 -9.97 11.79
CA CYS A 9 2.14 -10.80 12.53
C CYS A 9 3.49 -10.12 12.76
N GLY A 10 3.75 -8.99 12.12
CA GLY A 10 4.99 -8.23 12.27
C GLY A 10 6.15 -8.68 11.40
N LYS A 11 6.02 -9.76 10.64
CA LYS A 11 7.11 -10.24 9.80
C LYS A 11 7.40 -9.36 8.59
N VAL A 12 6.45 -8.51 8.21
CA VAL A 12 6.66 -7.47 7.20
C VAL A 12 6.47 -6.13 7.88
N ALA A 13 7.55 -5.37 8.04
CA ALA A 13 7.53 -4.07 8.68
C ALA A 13 8.23 -3.05 7.79
N PHE A 14 7.81 -1.80 7.89
CA PHE A 14 8.34 -0.74 7.04
C PHE A 14 8.20 0.63 7.71
N GLU A 15 8.91 1.60 7.17
CA GLU A 15 8.72 3.02 7.47
C GLU A 15 8.39 3.74 6.17
N VAL A 16 7.61 4.81 6.25
CA VAL A 16 7.27 5.63 5.10
C VAL A 16 7.32 7.10 5.49
N GLU A 17 7.89 7.92 4.62
CA GLU A 17 8.03 9.36 4.83
C GLU A 17 7.08 10.11 3.92
N GLY A 18 6.54 11.23 4.40
CA GLY A 18 5.68 12.10 3.61
C GLY A 18 4.58 12.71 4.43
N GLU A 19 3.74 13.49 3.77
CA GLU A 19 2.58 14.12 4.39
C GLU A 19 1.31 13.34 4.02
N LEU A 20 0.69 12.73 5.02
CA LEU A 20 -0.54 11.97 4.82
C LEU A 20 -1.73 12.92 4.84
N ASN A 21 -2.10 13.42 3.68
CA ASN A 21 -3.21 14.38 3.53
C ASN A 21 -4.52 13.73 3.09
N GLY A 22 -4.48 12.47 2.70
CA GLY A 22 -5.66 11.75 2.25
C GLY A 22 -5.30 10.36 1.79
N ALA A 23 -6.31 9.53 1.60
CA ALA A 23 -6.16 8.16 1.11
C ALA A 23 -7.18 7.90 0.01
N MET A 24 -6.94 6.84 -0.75
CA MET A 24 -7.78 6.46 -1.88
C MET A 24 -8.42 5.11 -1.60
N SER A 25 -9.73 5.03 -1.85
CA SER A 25 -10.48 3.78 -1.84
C SER A 25 -10.81 3.43 -3.29
N CYS A 26 -10.20 2.37 -3.81
CA CYS A 26 -10.37 1.95 -5.20
C CYS A 26 -11.42 0.84 -5.28
N ASN A 27 -12.24 0.87 -6.34
CA ASN A 27 -13.29 -0.14 -6.55
C ASN A 27 -12.92 -1.21 -7.58
N CYS A 28 -11.65 -1.30 -7.97
CA CYS A 28 -11.23 -2.36 -8.90
C CYS A 28 -11.46 -3.74 -8.27
N SER A 29 -11.38 -4.80 -9.10
CA SER A 29 -11.67 -6.15 -8.62
C SER A 29 -10.82 -6.57 -7.43
N MET A 30 -9.58 -6.12 -7.39
CA MET A 30 -8.65 -6.43 -6.31
C MET A 30 -8.93 -5.59 -5.05
N CYS A 31 -8.99 -4.28 -5.21
CA CYS A 31 -9.15 -3.37 -4.08
C CYS A 31 -10.53 -3.46 -3.42
N SER A 32 -11.58 -3.78 -4.21
CA SER A 32 -12.92 -3.96 -3.65
C SER A 32 -12.96 -5.15 -2.69
N ARG A 33 -12.12 -6.15 -2.92
CA ARG A 33 -12.05 -7.32 -2.03
C ARG A 33 -11.16 -7.09 -0.83
N LYS A 34 -10.07 -6.36 -0.99
CA LYS A 34 -9.14 -6.07 0.12
C LYS A 34 -9.67 -5.06 1.10
N GLY A 35 -10.41 -4.05 0.62
CA GLY A 35 -10.85 -2.94 1.48
C GLY A 35 -9.71 -2.04 1.93
N SER A 36 -8.59 -2.02 1.23
CA SER A 36 -7.44 -1.19 1.60
C SER A 36 -7.72 0.28 1.37
N LEU A 37 -7.16 1.13 2.23
CA LEU A 37 -7.10 2.57 2.02
C LEU A 37 -5.66 2.91 1.63
N LEU A 38 -5.48 3.45 0.44
CA LEU A 38 -4.17 3.59 -0.16
C LEU A 38 -3.67 5.03 -0.17
N TRP A 39 -2.42 5.21 0.25
CA TRP A 39 -1.71 6.48 0.19
C TRP A 39 -0.53 6.28 -0.76
N VAL A 40 -0.56 6.96 -1.90
CA VAL A 40 0.45 6.78 -2.95
C VAL A 40 1.58 7.77 -2.73
N VAL A 41 2.80 7.26 -2.65
CA VAL A 41 4.02 8.05 -2.45
C VAL A 41 5.08 7.60 -3.46
N PRO A 42 6.11 8.44 -3.71
CA PRO A 42 7.27 7.96 -4.47
C PRO A 42 7.91 6.75 -3.77
N ARG A 43 8.38 5.79 -4.55
CA ARG A 43 8.91 4.53 -4.00
C ARG A 43 10.08 4.76 -3.04
N ASP A 44 10.90 5.80 -3.27
CA ASP A 44 12.05 6.09 -2.43
C ASP A 44 11.67 6.59 -1.03
N GLN A 45 10.41 6.90 -0.79
CA GLN A 45 9.91 7.26 0.54
C GLN A 45 9.46 6.05 1.36
N LEU A 46 9.40 4.86 0.74
CA LEU A 46 9.10 3.62 1.44
C LEU A 46 10.40 2.90 1.79
N HIS A 47 10.56 2.61 3.09
CA HIS A 47 11.78 1.95 3.61
C HIS A 47 11.40 0.64 4.29
N PRO A 48 11.51 -0.50 3.58
CA PRO A 48 11.27 -1.80 4.20
C PRO A 48 12.29 -2.07 5.31
N LEU A 49 11.82 -2.58 6.44
CA LEU A 49 12.67 -2.86 7.61
C LEU A 49 12.96 -4.36 7.77
N THR A 50 12.19 -5.21 7.12
CA THR A 50 12.36 -6.66 7.19
C THR A 50 12.83 -7.21 5.85
N SER A 51 13.38 -8.44 5.87
CA SER A 51 13.86 -9.06 4.64
C SER A 51 12.70 -9.38 3.70
N GLU A 52 12.99 -9.52 2.42
CA GLU A 52 11.99 -9.83 1.40
C GLU A 52 11.51 -11.28 1.43
N GLU A 53 12.15 -12.13 2.23
CA GLU A 53 11.84 -13.55 2.25
C GLU A 53 10.37 -13.86 2.56
N ASN A 54 9.73 -13.05 3.41
CA ASN A 54 8.36 -13.28 3.81
C ASN A 54 7.35 -12.44 3.02
N ILE A 55 7.79 -11.70 2.02
CA ILE A 55 6.93 -10.86 1.21
C ILE A 55 6.56 -11.59 -0.07
N GLY A 56 5.26 -11.85 -0.24
CA GLY A 56 4.73 -12.39 -1.48
C GLY A 56 4.38 -11.28 -2.45
N THR A 57 4.21 -11.66 -3.72
CA THR A 57 3.84 -10.72 -4.77
C THR A 57 2.73 -11.34 -5.62
N TYR A 58 1.66 -10.56 -5.81
CA TYR A 58 0.57 -10.93 -6.70
C TYR A 58 0.43 -9.86 -7.78
N THR A 59 0.34 -10.29 -9.02
CA THR A 59 0.11 -9.38 -10.16
C THR A 59 -1.06 -9.90 -10.98
N PHE A 60 -1.75 -8.98 -11.64
CA PHE A 60 -2.86 -9.34 -12.52
C PHE A 60 -3.02 -8.25 -13.59
N ASN A 61 -3.91 -8.49 -14.56
CA ASN A 61 -4.19 -7.58 -15.68
C ASN A 61 -2.90 -7.32 -16.45
N LYS A 62 -2.39 -6.10 -16.45
CA LYS A 62 -1.15 -5.76 -17.17
C LYS A 62 0.13 -6.15 -16.42
N HIS A 63 0.00 -6.68 -15.19
CA HIS A 63 1.11 -7.12 -14.34
C HIS A 63 2.15 -6.02 -14.05
N VAL A 64 1.72 -4.76 -14.06
CA VAL A 64 2.58 -3.62 -13.76
C VAL A 64 2.66 -3.36 -12.27
N ILE A 65 1.54 -3.55 -11.56
CA ILE A 65 1.47 -3.30 -10.12
C ILE A 65 1.75 -4.58 -9.37
N LYS A 66 2.72 -4.52 -8.44
CA LYS A 66 3.05 -5.63 -7.56
C LYS A 66 2.29 -5.45 -6.25
N HIS A 67 1.32 -6.32 -6.00
CA HIS A 67 0.59 -6.32 -4.74
C HIS A 67 1.37 -7.16 -3.75
N ARG A 68 2.00 -6.50 -2.78
CA ARG A 68 2.89 -7.17 -1.82
C ARG A 68 2.09 -7.57 -0.60
N PHE A 69 2.31 -8.76 -0.11
CA PHE A 69 1.57 -9.28 1.04
C PHE A 69 2.48 -10.13 1.93
N CYS A 70 2.10 -10.25 3.21
CA CYS A 70 2.80 -11.14 4.13
C CYS A 70 2.41 -12.57 3.84
N GLN A 71 3.40 -13.44 3.60
CA GLN A 71 3.13 -14.86 3.32
C GLN A 71 2.67 -15.64 4.55
N THR A 72 2.87 -15.07 5.75
CA THR A 72 2.48 -15.74 6.98
C THR A 72 1.05 -15.36 7.41
N CYS A 73 0.73 -14.07 7.46
CA CYS A 73 -0.59 -13.62 7.93
C CYS A 73 -1.53 -13.16 6.82
N GLY A 74 -1.04 -12.98 5.60
CA GLY A 74 -1.85 -12.62 4.45
C GLY A 74 -2.18 -11.14 4.31
N ILE A 75 -1.78 -10.29 5.23
CA ILE A 75 -2.07 -8.86 5.18
C ILE A 75 -1.25 -8.20 4.07
N HIS A 76 -1.89 -7.24 3.38
CA HIS A 76 -1.29 -6.48 2.29
C HIS A 76 -0.87 -5.10 2.82
N PRO A 77 0.42 -4.90 3.14
CA PRO A 77 0.87 -3.62 3.70
C PRO A 77 1.10 -2.54 2.65
N TYR A 78 1.51 -2.91 1.44
CA TYR A 78 1.73 -1.94 0.36
C TYR A 78 1.80 -2.63 -1.00
N GLY A 79 1.64 -1.81 -2.04
CA GLY A 79 1.89 -2.22 -3.41
C GLY A 79 2.98 -1.36 -4.02
N GLU A 80 3.55 -1.81 -5.13
CA GLU A 80 4.59 -1.09 -5.86
C GLU A 80 4.24 -1.06 -7.34
N GLY A 81 4.52 0.06 -7.99
CA GLY A 81 4.26 0.19 -9.41
C GLY A 81 4.96 1.40 -9.99
N THR A 82 4.67 1.67 -11.26
CA THR A 82 5.17 2.86 -11.94
C THR A 82 4.00 3.70 -12.42
N ASP A 83 4.14 5.02 -12.39
CA ASP A 83 3.13 5.91 -12.93
C ASP A 83 3.27 5.98 -14.46
N PRO A 84 2.32 6.65 -15.18
CA PRO A 84 2.41 6.75 -16.64
C PRO A 84 3.66 7.44 -17.16
N LYS A 85 4.36 8.20 -16.30
CA LYS A 85 5.61 8.87 -16.67
C LYS A 85 6.84 8.03 -16.38
N GLY A 86 6.67 6.81 -15.85
CA GLY A 86 7.76 5.91 -15.54
C GLY A 86 8.37 6.09 -14.14
N ASN A 87 7.79 6.94 -13.30
CA ASN A 87 8.26 7.11 -11.92
C ASN A 87 7.82 5.94 -11.05
N ARG A 88 8.73 5.42 -10.24
CA ARG A 88 8.41 4.34 -9.32
C ARG A 88 7.60 4.88 -8.15
N MET A 89 6.49 4.21 -7.85
CA MET A 89 5.56 4.62 -6.80
C MET A 89 5.29 3.47 -5.85
N ALA A 90 4.86 3.80 -4.64
CA ALA A 90 4.38 2.82 -3.68
C ALA A 90 2.99 3.24 -3.20
N ALA A 91 2.10 2.27 -3.06
CA ALA A 91 0.76 2.49 -2.54
C ALA A 91 0.69 1.88 -1.14
N ILE A 92 0.65 2.74 -0.14
CA ILE A 92 0.72 2.33 1.26
C ILE A 92 -0.69 2.07 1.78
N ASN A 93 -0.91 0.88 2.35
CA ASN A 93 -2.17 0.61 3.04
C ASN A 93 -2.11 1.28 4.41
N ILE A 94 -2.80 2.41 4.55
CA ILE A 94 -2.71 3.18 5.80
C ILE A 94 -3.35 2.47 6.98
N ARG A 95 -4.15 1.42 6.75
CA ARG A 95 -4.65 0.59 7.84
C ARG A 95 -3.54 -0.17 8.55
N CYS A 96 -2.37 -0.30 7.92
CA CYS A 96 -1.20 -0.94 8.51
C CYS A 96 -0.29 0.04 9.26
N LEU A 97 -0.59 1.34 9.22
CA LEU A 97 0.23 2.35 9.90
C LEU A 97 -0.14 2.47 11.37
N GLU A 98 0.88 2.68 12.21
CA GLU A 98 0.70 2.90 13.64
C GLU A 98 0.39 4.36 13.92
N GLY A 99 -0.42 4.59 14.97
CA GLY A 99 -0.60 5.92 15.54
C GLY A 99 -1.40 6.90 14.71
N ILE A 100 -2.15 6.45 13.71
CA ILE A 100 -3.02 7.33 12.93
C ILE A 100 -4.49 7.09 13.29
N ASP A 101 -5.29 8.15 13.20
CA ASP A 101 -6.74 8.05 13.33
C ASP A 101 -7.32 8.00 11.93
N LEU A 102 -7.75 6.79 11.52
CA LEU A 102 -8.28 6.57 10.17
C LEU A 102 -9.49 7.44 9.87
N GLU A 103 -10.31 7.74 10.89
CA GLU A 103 -11.51 8.55 10.68
C GLU A 103 -11.19 9.99 10.36
N SER A 104 -10.00 10.48 10.74
CA SER A 104 -9.59 11.84 10.45
C SER A 104 -8.92 12.00 9.08
N VAL A 105 -8.64 10.90 8.37
CA VAL A 105 -7.99 10.94 7.05
C VAL A 105 -9.07 11.05 5.97
N PRO A 106 -9.06 12.12 5.15
CA PRO A 106 -10.01 12.22 4.04
C PRO A 106 -9.80 11.07 3.05
N VAL A 107 -10.90 10.48 2.58
CA VAL A 107 -10.87 9.36 1.64
C VAL A 107 -11.53 9.78 0.34
N GLN A 108 -10.82 9.60 -0.78
CA GLN A 108 -11.36 9.77 -2.11
C GLN A 108 -11.64 8.41 -2.72
N HIS A 109 -12.80 8.29 -3.37
CA HIS A 109 -13.17 7.06 -4.07
C HIS A 109 -12.66 7.13 -5.51
N PHE A 110 -11.91 6.11 -5.91
CA PHE A 110 -11.32 6.02 -7.24
C PHE A 110 -11.98 4.89 -8.02
N ASP A 111 -12.46 5.21 -9.22
CA ASP A 111 -13.13 4.23 -10.09
C ASP A 111 -12.11 3.47 -10.94
N GLY A 112 -11.38 2.57 -10.29
CA GLY A 112 -10.43 1.70 -10.99
C GLY A 112 -11.09 0.62 -11.82
N ARG A 113 -12.38 0.32 -11.54
CA ARG A 113 -13.12 -0.70 -12.29
C ARG A 113 -13.32 -0.33 -13.75
N SER A 114 -13.37 0.97 -14.04
CA SER A 114 -13.56 1.47 -15.40
C SER A 114 -12.29 1.53 -16.23
N LEU A 115 -11.13 1.22 -15.66
CA LEU A 115 -9.85 1.26 -16.37
C LEU A 115 -9.54 -0.04 -17.10
#